data_48e9566b8b1959afba9f248d9693243d
#
_entry.id   48e9566b8b1959afba9f248d9693243d
#
_cell.length_a   1.000
_cell.length_b   1.000
_cell.length_c   1.000
_cell.angle_alpha   90.00
_cell.angle_beta   90.00
_cell.angle_gamma   90.00
#
_symmetry.space_group_name_H-M   'P 1'
#
loop_
_entity.id
_entity.type
_entity.pdbx_description
1 polymer ?
#
loop_
_entity_poly.entity_id
_entity_poly.type
_entity_poly.pdbx_seq_one_letter_code
_entity_poly.pdbx_strand_id
1 'polypeptide(L)'
;MRRRLFVSASVLAAAGVPVVAACSRSSKKAAGTASSGSSTGTQSGFKALDGHVSGHRLTVEVSPLVRIDDSTTALSMVLSRAADDANDSDFSFGTVMGYINFAGDWRYGVTSTRLIDTAKGRAWTSVSTMSKERLAIKPGQSVTTYVAFGAVDSDSVTVLVPQTGFVTVDVISRDEVSRTGIDLKAMETAVKDDKQVTEQAGASPIEINSRTVDGSLGARTGGKDVTIVMASDVTFASDSADLAAAAEAQLQTVVGQISQYPDGGTLTIVGHTDDVQDDAYNQALSEKRANAVKTRLGQLTSLDKWQTSVSGKGESEPKIKDTSDEARAANR
;
A
#
# COMPACT_ATOMS: atom_id res chain seq x y z
N MET A 1 21.18 0.75 21.16
CA MET A 1 22.07 0.39 20.02
C MET A 1 21.36 -0.64 19.16
N ARG A 2 21.00 -0.32 17.90
CA ARG A 2 20.15 -1.19 17.05
C ARG A 2 20.94 -1.72 15.86
N ARG A 3 21.19 -3.03 15.82
CA ARG A 3 21.90 -3.75 14.74
C ARG A 3 20.90 -4.32 13.73
N ARG A 4 21.26 -4.48 12.48
CA ARG A 4 20.34 -4.90 11.40
C ARG A 4 20.83 -6.12 10.64
N LEU A 5 19.90 -6.99 10.29
CA LEU A 5 20.09 -8.10 9.36
C LEU A 5 19.21 -7.83 8.13
N PHE A 6 19.73 -8.08 6.92
CA PHE A 6 18.97 -8.02 5.70
C PHE A 6 18.60 -9.42 5.23
N VAL A 7 17.32 -9.61 4.98
CA VAL A 7 16.82 -10.78 4.25
C VAL A 7 16.13 -10.23 3.02
N SER A 8 16.66 -10.55 1.84
CA SER A 8 16.02 -10.19 0.56
C SER A 8 15.58 -11.46 -0.17
N ALA A 9 14.38 -11.42 -0.70
CA ALA A 9 13.84 -12.48 -1.52
C ALA A 9 13.39 -11.89 -2.86
N SER A 10 13.94 -12.44 -3.95
CA SER A 10 13.50 -12.12 -5.31
C SER A 10 12.60 -13.22 -5.82
N VAL A 11 11.38 -12.87 -6.19
CA VAL A 11 10.35 -13.83 -6.61
C VAL A 11 9.90 -13.55 -8.04
N LEU A 12 9.89 -14.58 -8.87
CA LEU A 12 9.15 -14.57 -10.13
C LEU A 12 7.67 -14.84 -9.78
N ALA A 13 6.91 -13.77 -9.66
CA ALA A 13 5.53 -13.86 -9.21
C ALA A 13 4.55 -14.26 -10.31
N ALA A 14 3.78 -15.29 -10.02
CA ALA A 14 2.43 -15.45 -10.53
C ALA A 14 1.50 -15.59 -9.32
N ALA A 15 0.42 -14.80 -9.31
CA ALA A 15 -0.73 -14.79 -8.41
C ALA A 15 -0.57 -14.04 -7.07
N GLY A 16 -1.40 -13.00 -6.95
CA GLY A 16 -1.47 -12.14 -5.78
C GLY A 16 -2.32 -12.69 -4.64
N VAL A 17 -1.89 -12.35 -3.42
CA VAL A 17 -2.71 -12.47 -2.21
C VAL A 17 -2.55 -11.17 -1.40
N PRO A 18 -3.62 -10.56 -0.91
CA PRO A 18 -3.54 -9.29 -0.20
C PRO A 18 -2.88 -9.43 1.18
N VAL A 19 -1.94 -8.57 1.47
CA VAL A 19 -1.39 -8.42 2.82
C VAL A 19 -2.42 -7.70 3.69
N VAL A 20 -3.21 -8.45 4.44
CA VAL A 20 -4.02 -7.89 5.53
C VAL A 20 -3.23 -8.05 6.82
N ALA A 21 -2.64 -6.98 7.29
CA ALA A 21 -2.09 -6.92 8.64
C ALA A 21 -3.26 -6.89 9.65
N ALA A 22 -3.64 -8.05 10.16
CA ALA A 22 -4.62 -8.15 11.24
C ALA A 22 -3.96 -7.77 12.57
N CYS A 23 -4.07 -6.52 12.99
CA CYS A 23 -3.88 -6.13 14.38
C CYS A 23 -5.19 -6.37 15.15
N SER A 24 -5.35 -7.57 15.72
CA SER A 24 -6.41 -7.81 16.69
C SER A 24 -6.02 -7.19 18.05
N ARG A 25 -6.58 -6.04 18.36
CA ARG A 25 -6.69 -5.56 19.76
C ARG A 25 -8.12 -5.69 20.22
N SER A 26 -8.32 -6.60 21.14
CA SER A 26 -9.52 -6.67 21.97
C SER A 26 -9.67 -5.36 22.74
N SER A 27 -10.68 -4.56 22.42
CA SER A 27 -11.09 -3.44 23.27
C SER A 27 -12.52 -3.65 23.72
N LYS A 28 -12.69 -3.53 25.05
CA LYS A 28 -13.92 -3.63 25.82
C LYS A 28 -14.99 -2.66 25.27
N LYS A 29 -16.18 -3.23 25.16
CA LYS A 29 -17.45 -2.61 24.84
C LYS A 29 -17.76 -1.41 25.75
N ALA A 30 -17.84 -0.22 25.17
CA ALA A 30 -18.56 0.90 25.76
C ALA A 30 -19.85 1.09 24.96
N ALA A 31 -20.98 0.97 25.65
CA ALA A 31 -22.30 1.18 25.07
C ALA A 31 -22.52 2.69 24.89
N GLY A 32 -22.58 3.13 23.66
CA GLY A 32 -22.98 4.47 23.26
C GLY A 32 -24.20 4.38 22.36
N THR A 33 -25.23 5.06 22.73
CA THR A 33 -26.58 5.13 22.15
C THR A 33 -26.50 5.51 20.66
N ALA A 34 -27.02 4.65 19.79
CA ALA A 34 -27.16 4.93 18.38
C ALA A 34 -28.25 5.97 18.15
N SER A 35 -27.88 7.13 17.64
CA SER A 35 -28.79 8.10 17.06
C SER A 35 -29.06 7.66 15.61
N SER A 36 -30.33 7.40 15.30
CA SER A 36 -30.81 7.06 13.97
C SER A 36 -30.77 8.27 13.06
N GLY A 37 -29.67 8.41 12.30
CA GLY A 37 -29.59 9.29 11.13
C GLY A 37 -30.05 8.51 9.90
N SER A 38 -30.95 9.09 9.11
CA SER A 38 -31.50 8.56 7.87
C SER A 38 -30.40 8.06 6.94
N SER A 39 -30.27 6.74 6.77
CA SER A 39 -29.39 6.13 5.79
C SER A 39 -30.01 6.29 4.40
N THR A 40 -29.47 7.16 3.57
CA THR A 40 -29.55 6.98 2.12
C THR A 40 -28.93 5.61 1.84
N GLY A 41 -29.75 4.66 1.36
CA GLY A 41 -29.32 3.28 1.15
C GLY A 41 -28.12 3.24 0.21
N THR A 42 -27.01 2.70 0.70
CA THR A 42 -25.81 2.45 -0.10
C THR A 42 -26.17 1.62 -1.33
N GLN A 43 -25.77 2.08 -2.51
CA GLN A 43 -26.00 1.33 -3.75
C GLN A 43 -25.28 -0.03 -3.66
N SER A 44 -25.90 -1.08 -4.18
CA SER A 44 -25.35 -2.44 -4.12
C SER A 44 -23.96 -2.47 -4.76
N GLY A 45 -22.94 -2.91 -3.99
CA GLY A 45 -21.54 -2.99 -4.46
C GLY A 45 -20.69 -1.73 -4.24
N PHE A 46 -21.29 -0.60 -3.87
CA PHE A 46 -20.52 0.60 -3.53
C PHE A 46 -19.93 0.50 -2.12
N LYS A 47 -18.76 1.09 -1.94
CA LYS A 47 -18.06 1.19 -0.64
C LYS A 47 -18.02 2.65 -0.22
N ALA A 48 -18.45 2.95 0.99
CA ALA A 48 -18.49 4.31 1.52
C ALA A 48 -17.21 4.67 2.29
N LEU A 49 -16.76 5.89 2.11
CA LEU A 49 -15.73 6.57 2.90
C LEU A 49 -16.35 7.84 3.50
N ASP A 50 -16.36 7.91 4.81
CA ASP A 50 -16.75 9.12 5.53
C ASP A 50 -15.52 9.94 5.87
N GLY A 51 -15.58 11.24 5.66
CA GLY A 51 -14.45 12.12 5.89
C GLY A 51 -14.83 13.55 6.26
N HIS A 52 -13.84 14.25 6.79
CA HIS A 52 -13.89 15.69 7.01
C HIS A 52 -12.84 16.35 6.12
N VAL A 53 -13.28 17.10 5.13
CA VAL A 53 -12.41 17.76 4.19
C VAL A 53 -12.65 19.25 4.26
N SER A 54 -11.62 20.03 4.56
CA SER A 54 -11.70 21.49 4.70
C SER A 54 -12.81 21.97 5.64
N GLY A 55 -13.09 21.20 6.71
CA GLY A 55 -14.13 21.52 7.69
C GLY A 55 -15.55 21.07 7.31
N HIS A 56 -15.72 20.41 6.17
CA HIS A 56 -17.00 19.88 5.70
C HIS A 56 -17.11 18.38 5.96
N ARG A 57 -18.31 17.90 6.33
CA ARG A 57 -18.59 16.47 6.46
C ARG A 57 -19.09 15.90 5.14
N LEU A 58 -18.36 14.91 4.65
CA LEU A 58 -18.55 14.33 3.33
C LEU A 58 -18.60 12.82 3.41
N THR A 59 -19.40 12.22 2.53
CA THR A 59 -19.37 10.77 2.25
C THR A 59 -19.05 10.59 0.78
N VAL A 60 -18.09 9.72 0.48
CA VAL A 60 -17.76 9.31 -0.88
C VAL A 60 -18.07 7.83 -1.04
N GLU A 61 -19.07 7.52 -1.85
CA GLU A 61 -19.37 6.14 -2.22
C GLU A 61 -18.64 5.80 -3.52
N VAL A 62 -17.79 4.78 -3.46
CA VAL A 62 -16.93 4.34 -4.57
C VAL A 62 -17.47 3.03 -5.12
N SER A 63 -17.75 2.98 -6.41
CA SER A 63 -18.22 1.78 -7.10
C SER A 63 -17.12 0.72 -7.26
N PRO A 64 -17.45 -0.53 -7.60
CA PRO A 64 -16.51 -1.42 -8.26
C PRO A 64 -15.85 -0.75 -9.45
N LEU A 65 -14.61 -1.16 -9.76
CA LEU A 65 -13.92 -0.75 -10.98
C LEU A 65 -14.39 -1.61 -12.15
N VAL A 66 -14.92 -0.97 -13.19
CA VAL A 66 -15.50 -1.65 -14.35
C VAL A 66 -14.48 -1.70 -15.50
N ARG A 67 -14.26 -2.87 -16.09
CA ARG A 67 -13.55 -2.99 -17.37
C ARG A 67 -14.47 -2.55 -18.50
N ILE A 68 -14.25 -1.33 -19.03
CA ILE A 68 -15.04 -0.77 -20.14
C ILE A 68 -14.68 -1.48 -21.45
N ASP A 69 -13.36 -1.62 -21.69
CA ASP A 69 -12.79 -2.36 -22.80
C ASP A 69 -11.39 -2.91 -22.40
N ASP A 70 -10.66 -3.48 -23.34
CA ASP A 70 -9.33 -4.09 -23.12
C ASP A 70 -8.27 -3.10 -22.62
N SER A 71 -8.48 -1.81 -22.83
CA SER A 71 -7.51 -0.76 -22.57
C SER A 71 -7.93 0.21 -21.44
N THR A 72 -9.22 0.21 -21.10
CA THR A 72 -9.82 1.24 -20.24
C THR A 72 -10.63 0.62 -19.12
N THR A 73 -10.40 1.07 -17.91
CA THR A 73 -11.25 0.81 -16.75
C THR A 73 -11.81 2.12 -16.19
N ALA A 74 -12.97 2.06 -15.55
CA ALA A 74 -13.57 3.24 -14.92
C ALA A 74 -14.32 2.88 -13.64
N LEU A 75 -14.41 3.83 -12.73
CA LEU A 75 -15.28 3.75 -11.56
C LEU A 75 -16.16 4.99 -11.46
N SER A 76 -17.27 4.88 -10.75
CA SER A 76 -18.08 6.03 -10.36
C SER A 76 -17.86 6.36 -8.89
N MET A 77 -17.91 7.65 -8.57
CA MET A 77 -17.94 8.13 -7.20
C MET A 77 -19.16 9.00 -6.99
N VAL A 78 -19.94 8.71 -5.95
CA VAL A 78 -21.02 9.57 -5.49
C VAL A 78 -20.50 10.38 -4.31
N LEU A 79 -20.41 11.67 -4.49
CA LEU A 79 -19.87 12.61 -3.53
C LEU A 79 -21.05 13.30 -2.85
N SER A 80 -21.23 13.09 -1.56
CA SER A 80 -22.36 13.63 -0.78
C SER A 80 -21.86 14.52 0.33
N ARG A 81 -22.53 15.67 0.53
CA ARG A 81 -22.29 16.57 1.65
C ARG A 81 -23.39 16.42 2.67
N ALA A 82 -23.04 16.31 3.96
CA ALA A 82 -24.00 16.15 5.04
C ALA A 82 -25.02 17.31 5.06
N ALA A 83 -26.30 17.00 5.26
CA ALA A 83 -27.37 17.99 5.28
C ALA A 83 -27.28 18.95 6.45
N ASP A 84 -26.72 18.48 7.58
CA ASP A 84 -26.47 19.21 8.81
C ASP A 84 -25.02 19.69 8.93
N ASP A 85 -24.32 19.83 7.80
CA ASP A 85 -23.00 20.44 7.77
C ASP A 85 -23.09 21.91 8.19
N ALA A 86 -22.51 22.20 9.37
CA ALA A 86 -22.60 23.54 9.98
C ALA A 86 -21.84 24.63 9.21
N ASN A 87 -20.95 24.21 8.31
CA ASN A 87 -20.20 25.13 7.47
C ASN A 87 -20.98 25.34 6.16
N ASP A 88 -21.62 26.46 5.98
CA ASP A 88 -22.43 26.82 4.81
C ASP A 88 -21.61 27.39 3.64
N SER A 89 -20.28 27.51 3.80
CA SER A 89 -19.41 27.97 2.72
C SER A 89 -19.46 27.05 1.51
N ASP A 90 -19.22 27.62 0.34
CA ASP A 90 -19.13 26.84 -0.90
C ASP A 90 -18.00 25.82 -0.82
N PHE A 91 -18.34 24.54 -1.01
CA PHE A 91 -17.37 23.46 -1.06
C PHE A 91 -17.28 22.90 -2.48
N SER A 92 -16.06 22.88 -3.01
CA SER A 92 -15.78 22.34 -4.33
C SER A 92 -14.86 21.10 -4.22
N PHE A 93 -15.42 19.92 -4.44
CA PHE A 93 -14.66 18.68 -4.48
C PHE A 93 -13.61 18.68 -5.58
N GLY A 94 -13.93 19.26 -6.72
CA GLY A 94 -13.00 19.37 -7.85
C GLY A 94 -11.75 20.20 -7.53
N THR A 95 -11.85 21.16 -6.60
CA THR A 95 -10.68 21.92 -6.12
C THR A 95 -9.83 21.07 -5.19
N VAL A 96 -10.46 20.34 -4.28
CA VAL A 96 -9.77 19.53 -3.26
C VAL A 96 -9.09 18.31 -3.87
N MET A 97 -9.73 17.66 -4.85
CA MET A 97 -9.23 16.47 -5.51
C MET A 97 -8.42 16.74 -6.78
N GLY A 98 -8.29 18.01 -7.15
CA GLY A 98 -7.44 18.45 -8.24
C GLY A 98 -5.95 18.44 -7.86
N TYR A 99 -5.11 18.84 -8.80
CA TYR A 99 -3.67 19.02 -8.58
C TYR A 99 -3.14 20.20 -9.38
N ILE A 100 -1.98 20.71 -9.00
CA ILE A 100 -1.22 21.68 -9.78
C ILE A 100 -0.25 20.92 -10.67
N ASN A 101 -0.29 21.15 -11.99
CA ASN A 101 0.68 20.55 -12.91
C ASN A 101 2.04 21.27 -12.83
N PHE A 102 3.06 20.71 -13.51
CA PHE A 102 4.40 21.30 -13.55
C PHE A 102 4.47 22.71 -14.19
N ALA A 103 3.47 23.09 -14.98
CA ALA A 103 3.35 24.44 -15.53
C ALA A 103 2.72 25.44 -14.56
N GLY A 104 2.31 25.01 -13.38
CA GLY A 104 1.66 25.85 -12.38
C GLY A 104 0.15 26.01 -12.56
N ASP A 105 -0.46 25.31 -13.53
CA ASP A 105 -1.89 25.36 -13.75
C ASP A 105 -2.64 24.46 -12.78
N TRP A 106 -3.71 24.98 -12.18
CA TRP A 106 -4.60 24.19 -11.35
C TRP A 106 -5.49 23.29 -12.20
N ARG A 107 -5.53 22.02 -11.84
CA ARG A 107 -6.35 20.98 -12.49
C ARG A 107 -7.47 20.57 -11.55
N TYR A 108 -8.69 20.92 -11.89
CA TYR A 108 -9.89 20.57 -11.14
C TYR A 108 -10.35 19.14 -11.43
N GLY A 109 -11.28 18.62 -10.64
CA GLY A 109 -11.90 17.34 -10.83
C GLY A 109 -11.27 16.24 -10.00
N VAL A 110 -11.40 14.98 -10.44
CA VAL A 110 -11.01 13.79 -9.69
C VAL A 110 -9.65 13.21 -10.11
N THR A 111 -8.83 14.02 -10.74
CA THR A 111 -7.57 13.64 -11.39
C THR A 111 -6.49 13.14 -10.42
N SER A 112 -6.61 13.45 -9.13
CA SER A 112 -5.70 12.94 -8.09
C SER A 112 -6.10 11.59 -7.51
N THR A 113 -7.21 11.00 -7.98
CA THR A 113 -7.57 9.61 -7.64
C THR A 113 -6.53 8.63 -8.18
N ARG A 114 -6.19 7.63 -7.39
CA ARG A 114 -5.20 6.61 -7.75
C ARG A 114 -5.76 5.22 -7.48
N LEU A 115 -5.40 4.26 -8.32
CA LEU A 115 -5.56 2.85 -8.01
C LEU A 115 -4.23 2.29 -7.55
N ILE A 116 -4.28 1.41 -6.57
CA ILE A 116 -3.10 0.78 -5.96
C ILE A 116 -3.36 -0.72 -5.88
N ASP A 117 -2.46 -1.50 -6.46
CA ASP A 117 -2.39 -2.95 -6.27
C ASP A 117 -1.12 -3.25 -5.47
N THR A 118 -1.29 -3.40 -4.16
CA THR A 118 -0.17 -3.67 -3.26
C THR A 118 0.41 -5.07 -3.45
N ALA A 119 -0.40 -6.03 -3.91
CA ALA A 119 0.05 -7.39 -4.14
C ALA A 119 1.00 -7.48 -5.34
N LYS A 120 0.75 -6.69 -6.38
CA LYS A 120 1.59 -6.63 -7.58
C LYS A 120 2.58 -5.44 -7.57
N GLY A 121 2.61 -4.63 -6.51
CA GLY A 121 3.48 -3.46 -6.39
C GLY A 121 3.28 -2.43 -7.50
N ARG A 122 2.02 -2.11 -7.84
CA ARG A 122 1.67 -1.22 -8.96
C ARG A 122 0.62 -0.20 -8.57
N ALA A 123 0.66 0.94 -9.24
CA ALA A 123 -0.37 1.96 -9.14
C ALA A 123 -0.71 2.55 -10.50
N TRP A 124 -1.94 3.02 -10.65
CA TRP A 124 -2.42 3.74 -11.84
C TRP A 124 -2.81 5.16 -11.46
N THR A 125 -2.39 6.09 -12.28
CA THR A 125 -2.92 7.46 -12.26
C THR A 125 -4.21 7.51 -13.08
N SER A 126 -5.15 8.37 -12.68
CA SER A 126 -6.33 8.57 -13.51
C SER A 126 -5.93 9.19 -14.85
N VAL A 127 -6.60 8.74 -15.90
CA VAL A 127 -6.49 9.31 -17.25
C VAL A 127 -7.67 10.23 -17.58
N SER A 128 -8.56 10.44 -16.61
CA SER A 128 -9.68 11.39 -16.76
C SER A 128 -9.18 12.79 -16.91
N THR A 129 -9.83 13.54 -17.79
CA THR A 129 -9.60 14.96 -17.88
C THR A 129 -10.17 15.70 -16.69
N MET A 130 -9.73 16.91 -16.60
CA MET A 130 -10.33 17.93 -15.78
C MET A 130 -11.79 18.09 -16.10
N SER A 131 -12.63 17.92 -15.11
CA SER A 131 -13.93 18.57 -15.16
C SER A 131 -13.71 20.07 -15.14
N LYS A 132 -14.26 20.81 -16.10
CA LYS A 132 -14.39 22.27 -16.00
C LYS A 132 -15.33 22.63 -14.85
N GLU A 133 -16.11 21.66 -14.39
CA GLU A 133 -17.02 21.80 -13.27
C GLU A 133 -16.24 21.61 -11.98
N ARG A 134 -16.39 22.56 -11.09
CA ARG A 134 -15.76 22.54 -9.77
C ARG A 134 -16.30 21.44 -8.86
N LEU A 135 -17.29 20.64 -9.29
CA LEU A 135 -18.00 19.67 -8.46
C LEU A 135 -18.45 20.32 -7.14
N ALA A 136 -19.10 21.48 -7.25
CA ALA A 136 -19.59 22.21 -6.07
C ALA A 136 -20.81 21.48 -5.48
N ILE A 137 -20.78 21.24 -4.17
CA ILE A 137 -21.82 20.49 -3.46
C ILE A 137 -22.32 21.32 -2.28
N LYS A 138 -23.63 21.60 -2.27
CA LYS A 138 -24.30 22.26 -1.14
C LYS A 138 -24.66 21.25 -0.05
N PRO A 139 -24.87 21.68 1.21
CA PRO A 139 -25.38 20.80 2.24
C PRO A 139 -26.61 19.99 1.79
N GLY A 140 -26.60 18.69 2.06
CA GLY A 140 -27.66 17.76 1.67
C GLY A 140 -27.70 17.39 0.19
N GLN A 141 -26.75 17.83 -0.63
CA GLN A 141 -26.66 17.48 -2.03
C GLN A 141 -25.59 16.42 -2.30
N SER A 142 -25.73 15.73 -3.43
CA SER A 142 -24.80 14.75 -3.94
C SER A 142 -24.51 15.01 -5.42
N VAL A 143 -23.32 14.64 -5.87
CA VAL A 143 -22.92 14.67 -7.28
C VAL A 143 -22.23 13.34 -7.62
N THR A 144 -22.55 12.79 -8.78
CA THR A 144 -21.87 11.60 -9.32
C THR A 144 -20.79 12.06 -10.30
N THR A 145 -19.62 11.46 -10.18
CA THR A 145 -18.50 11.68 -11.10
C THR A 145 -17.89 10.34 -11.51
N TYR A 146 -17.19 10.32 -12.62
CA TYR A 146 -16.55 9.14 -13.18
C TYR A 146 -15.05 9.36 -13.30
N VAL A 147 -14.27 8.31 -13.03
CA VAL A 147 -12.81 8.35 -13.10
C VAL A 147 -12.35 7.20 -13.96
N ALA A 148 -11.62 7.51 -15.02
CA ALA A 148 -11.04 6.52 -15.92
C ALA A 148 -9.57 6.25 -15.63
N PHE A 149 -9.15 5.02 -15.90
CA PHE A 149 -7.79 4.54 -15.78
C PHE A 149 -7.46 3.66 -16.99
N GLY A 150 -6.19 3.35 -17.17
CA GLY A 150 -5.77 2.34 -18.15
C GLY A 150 -6.21 0.93 -17.77
N ALA A 151 -5.75 -0.06 -18.52
CA ALA A 151 -6.07 -1.47 -18.28
C ALA A 151 -5.62 -1.93 -16.89
N VAL A 152 -6.49 -2.62 -16.18
CA VAL A 152 -6.23 -3.23 -14.87
C VAL A 152 -6.50 -4.74 -14.95
N ASP A 153 -5.46 -5.53 -14.70
CA ASP A 153 -5.47 -7.00 -14.77
C ASP A 153 -5.59 -7.69 -13.39
N SER A 154 -5.94 -6.92 -12.37
CA SER A 154 -6.15 -7.40 -11.00
C SER A 154 -7.65 -7.65 -10.74
N ASP A 155 -7.97 -8.54 -9.79
CA ASP A 155 -9.36 -8.84 -9.42
C ASP A 155 -9.91 -7.83 -8.39
N SER A 156 -9.01 -7.14 -7.70
CA SER A 156 -9.35 -6.04 -6.79
C SER A 156 -8.23 -5.01 -6.73
N VAL A 157 -8.59 -3.78 -6.41
CA VAL A 157 -7.64 -2.68 -6.24
C VAL A 157 -8.05 -1.79 -5.07
N THR A 158 -7.07 -1.13 -4.47
CA THR A 158 -7.32 -0.08 -3.49
C THR A 158 -7.41 1.26 -4.20
N VAL A 159 -8.52 1.95 -4.04
CA VAL A 159 -8.74 3.31 -4.54
C VAL A 159 -8.30 4.31 -3.47
N LEU A 160 -7.34 5.17 -3.80
CA LEU A 160 -7.03 6.35 -3.00
C LEU A 160 -7.97 7.49 -3.45
N VAL A 161 -8.85 7.90 -2.55
CA VAL A 161 -9.66 9.10 -2.69
C VAL A 161 -8.96 10.23 -1.92
N PRO A 162 -8.43 11.25 -2.60
CA PRO A 162 -7.66 12.31 -1.95
C PRO A 162 -8.39 12.95 -0.77
N GLN A 163 -7.68 13.15 0.34
CA GLN A 163 -8.15 13.71 1.60
C GLN A 163 -9.29 12.96 2.30
N THR A 164 -9.83 11.89 1.69
CA THR A 164 -10.91 11.09 2.29
C THR A 164 -10.39 9.74 2.79
N GLY A 165 -9.53 9.07 2.01
CA GLY A 165 -8.93 7.80 2.46
C GLY A 165 -8.76 6.77 1.37
N PHE A 166 -8.72 5.51 1.81
CA PHE A 166 -8.51 4.35 0.97
C PHE A 166 -9.68 3.39 1.07
N VAL A 167 -10.09 2.81 -0.03
CA VAL A 167 -11.10 1.76 -0.07
C VAL A 167 -10.74 0.71 -1.10
N THR A 168 -10.88 -0.57 -0.75
CA THR A 168 -10.66 -1.67 -1.69
C THR A 168 -11.96 -2.00 -2.40
N VAL A 169 -11.93 -2.04 -3.73
CA VAL A 169 -13.06 -2.37 -4.59
C VAL A 169 -12.71 -3.54 -5.51
N ASP A 170 -13.72 -4.30 -5.89
CA ASP A 170 -13.57 -5.39 -6.86
C ASP A 170 -13.42 -4.81 -8.27
N VAL A 171 -12.73 -5.53 -9.14
CA VAL A 171 -12.62 -5.21 -10.56
C VAL A 171 -13.55 -6.17 -11.31
N ILE A 172 -14.60 -5.63 -11.87
CA ILE A 172 -15.68 -6.39 -12.51
C ILE A 172 -15.69 -6.22 -14.02
N SER A 173 -16.28 -7.19 -14.70
CA SER A 173 -16.56 -7.10 -16.12
C SER A 173 -17.78 -6.22 -16.39
N ARG A 174 -17.91 -5.77 -17.62
CA ARG A 174 -19.06 -4.98 -18.09
C ARG A 174 -20.40 -5.68 -17.86
N ASP A 175 -20.44 -7.01 -18.03
CA ASP A 175 -21.67 -7.80 -17.90
C ASP A 175 -22.16 -7.92 -16.45
N GLU A 176 -21.26 -7.76 -15.49
CA GLU A 176 -21.57 -7.82 -14.06
C GLU A 176 -22.17 -6.53 -13.52
N VAL A 177 -22.08 -5.43 -14.27
CA VAL A 177 -22.56 -4.09 -13.84
C VAL A 177 -24.05 -4.09 -13.52
N SER A 178 -24.86 -4.91 -14.20
CA SER A 178 -26.30 -5.00 -13.96
C SER A 178 -26.68 -5.38 -12.52
N ARG A 179 -25.74 -5.95 -11.75
CA ARG A 179 -25.93 -6.35 -10.35
C ARG A 179 -25.52 -5.24 -9.36
N THR A 180 -25.05 -4.13 -9.86
CA THR A 180 -24.61 -2.96 -9.09
C THR A 180 -25.53 -1.78 -9.36
N GLY A 181 -25.39 -0.70 -8.62
CA GLY A 181 -26.13 0.54 -8.87
C GLY A 181 -25.46 1.47 -9.90
N ILE A 182 -24.49 0.97 -10.67
CA ILE A 182 -23.73 1.79 -11.62
C ILE A 182 -24.58 2.09 -12.86
N ASP A 183 -24.67 3.37 -13.24
CA ASP A 183 -25.15 3.77 -14.55
C ASP A 183 -24.04 3.61 -15.59
N LEU A 184 -23.98 2.41 -16.19
CA LEU A 184 -22.95 2.06 -17.18
C LEU A 184 -22.98 3.00 -18.38
N LYS A 185 -24.18 3.38 -18.84
CA LYS A 185 -24.32 4.27 -20.02
C LYS A 185 -23.76 5.66 -19.73
N ALA A 186 -24.05 6.21 -18.57
CA ALA A 186 -23.51 7.50 -18.16
C ALA A 186 -21.97 7.42 -17.96
N MET A 187 -21.47 6.33 -17.38
CA MET A 187 -20.03 6.07 -17.23
C MET A 187 -19.33 6.02 -18.58
N GLU A 188 -19.82 5.22 -19.53
CA GLU A 188 -19.25 5.10 -20.87
C GLU A 188 -19.28 6.42 -21.63
N THR A 189 -20.36 7.17 -21.51
CA THR A 189 -20.47 8.51 -22.11
C THR A 189 -19.42 9.46 -21.54
N ALA A 190 -19.29 9.50 -20.21
CA ALA A 190 -18.30 10.35 -19.56
C ALA A 190 -16.86 10.01 -19.96
N VAL A 191 -16.53 8.70 -20.06
CA VAL A 191 -15.22 8.22 -20.48
C VAL A 191 -14.96 8.57 -21.95
N LYS A 192 -15.96 8.41 -22.84
CA LYS A 192 -15.82 8.69 -24.26
C LYS A 192 -15.70 10.17 -24.56
N ASP A 193 -16.42 11.01 -23.82
CA ASP A 193 -16.40 12.45 -24.00
C ASP A 193 -15.12 13.09 -23.42
N ASP A 194 -14.38 12.33 -22.62
CA ASP A 194 -13.12 12.75 -22.05
C ASP A 194 -11.98 12.56 -23.07
N LYS A 195 -11.59 13.63 -23.73
CA LYS A 195 -10.59 13.63 -24.81
C LYS A 195 -9.18 13.17 -24.41
N GLN A 196 -8.87 13.07 -23.13
CA GLN A 196 -7.55 12.65 -22.65
C GLN A 196 -7.48 11.15 -22.29
N VAL A 197 -8.58 10.44 -22.28
CA VAL A 197 -8.60 8.98 -22.09
C VAL A 197 -7.83 8.23 -23.20
N THR A 198 -7.49 8.90 -24.29
CA THR A 198 -6.66 8.33 -25.37
C THR A 198 -5.20 8.11 -25.02
N GLU A 199 -4.66 8.75 -23.97
CA GLU A 199 -3.33 8.47 -23.47
C GLU A 199 -3.44 7.42 -22.34
N GLN A 200 -3.27 6.16 -22.71
CA GLN A 200 -3.30 5.04 -21.79
C GLN A 200 -2.14 5.12 -20.80
N ALA A 201 -2.40 5.62 -19.61
CA ALA A 201 -1.46 5.53 -18.52
C ALA A 201 -1.46 4.09 -18.00
N GLY A 202 -0.45 3.33 -18.40
CA GLY A 202 -0.18 2.01 -17.84
C GLY A 202 0.09 2.08 -16.33
N ALA A 203 0.16 0.91 -15.70
CA ALA A 203 0.58 0.80 -14.31
C ALA A 203 2.03 1.27 -14.13
N SER A 204 2.26 2.06 -13.11
CA SER A 204 3.60 2.42 -12.65
C SER A 204 4.01 1.52 -11.48
N PRO A 205 5.26 1.07 -11.40
CA PRO A 205 5.74 0.35 -10.23
C PRO A 205 5.72 1.27 -9.00
N ILE A 206 5.36 0.69 -7.85
CA ILE A 206 5.43 1.37 -6.55
C ILE A 206 6.27 0.56 -5.58
N GLU A 207 6.90 1.26 -4.65
CA GLU A 207 7.54 0.65 -3.50
C GLU A 207 6.66 0.83 -2.26
N ILE A 208 6.44 -0.27 -1.53
CA ILE A 208 5.71 -0.26 -0.27
C ILE A 208 6.72 -0.45 0.84
N ASN A 209 6.77 0.51 1.75
CA ASN A 209 7.62 0.45 2.92
C ASN A 209 6.75 0.29 4.17
N SER A 210 6.99 -0.77 4.93
CA SER A 210 6.37 -1.00 6.23
C SER A 210 7.43 -1.10 7.31
N ARG A 211 7.08 -0.73 8.53
CA ARG A 211 7.98 -0.76 9.67
C ARG A 211 7.20 -1.00 10.96
N THR A 212 7.74 -1.82 11.85
CA THR A 212 7.19 -1.95 13.21
C THR A 212 7.35 -0.65 13.99
N VAL A 213 6.45 -0.39 14.92
CA VAL A 213 6.46 0.86 15.72
C VAL A 213 7.77 1.03 16.48
N ASP A 214 8.33 -0.06 17.02
CA ASP A 214 9.63 -0.07 17.71
C ASP A 214 10.84 -0.03 16.75
N GLY A 215 10.59 -0.13 15.44
CA GLY A 215 11.61 -0.13 14.40
C GLY A 215 12.47 -1.39 14.35
N SER A 216 12.08 -2.46 15.04
CA SER A 216 12.82 -3.73 15.10
C SER A 216 12.80 -4.50 13.78
N LEU A 217 11.77 -4.27 12.97
CA LEU A 217 11.61 -4.89 11.67
C LEU A 217 11.08 -3.88 10.66
N GLY A 218 11.66 -3.88 9.46
CA GLY A 218 11.19 -3.12 8.31
C GLY A 218 11.07 -4.04 7.10
N ALA A 219 10.10 -3.81 6.25
CA ALA A 219 9.97 -4.46 4.96
C ALA A 219 9.77 -3.44 3.84
N ARG A 220 10.41 -3.68 2.70
CA ARG A 220 10.24 -2.95 1.46
C ARG A 220 9.86 -3.93 0.37
N THR A 221 8.72 -3.70 -0.23
CA THR A 221 8.24 -4.48 -1.37
C THR A 221 8.20 -3.58 -2.60
N GLY A 222 8.87 -3.99 -3.67
CA GLY A 222 8.88 -3.25 -4.92
C GLY A 222 9.13 -4.19 -6.10
N GLY A 223 8.28 -4.09 -7.12
CA GLY A 223 8.38 -4.97 -8.29
C GLY A 223 8.20 -6.44 -7.93
N LYS A 224 9.27 -7.22 -8.07
CA LYS A 224 9.31 -8.67 -7.75
C LYS A 224 10.10 -8.98 -6.49
N ASP A 225 10.58 -7.96 -5.80
CA ASP A 225 11.49 -8.11 -4.67
C ASP A 225 10.84 -7.70 -3.36
N VAL A 226 11.08 -8.49 -2.33
CA VAL A 226 10.77 -8.15 -0.94
C VAL A 226 12.08 -8.12 -0.16
N THR A 227 12.39 -6.97 0.42
CA THR A 227 13.53 -6.82 1.32
C THR A 227 13.04 -6.67 2.74
N ILE A 228 13.49 -7.54 3.64
CA ILE A 228 13.18 -7.46 5.07
C ILE A 228 14.45 -7.07 5.81
N VAL A 229 14.35 -6.05 6.64
CA VAL A 229 15.44 -5.58 7.49
C VAL A 229 15.08 -5.88 8.94
N MET A 230 15.92 -6.66 9.61
CA MET A 230 15.80 -7.01 11.02
C MET A 230 16.85 -6.24 11.83
N ALA A 231 16.43 -5.60 12.93
CA ALA A 231 17.36 -4.92 13.80
C ALA A 231 18.21 -5.94 14.56
N SER A 232 19.53 -5.85 14.45
CA SER A 232 20.46 -6.86 14.95
C SER A 232 20.50 -6.94 16.49
N ASP A 233 20.29 -5.84 17.17
CA ASP A 233 20.24 -5.77 18.64
C ASP A 233 18.99 -6.42 19.25
N VAL A 234 17.94 -6.57 18.44
CA VAL A 234 16.73 -7.35 18.80
C VAL A 234 16.90 -8.80 18.38
N THR A 235 17.62 -9.03 17.27
CA THR A 235 17.76 -10.36 16.66
C THR A 235 18.83 -11.20 17.35
N PHE A 236 19.92 -10.60 17.84
CA PHE A 236 21.07 -11.30 18.41
C PHE A 236 21.43 -10.78 19.80
N ALA A 237 22.02 -11.65 20.61
CA ALA A 237 22.70 -11.21 21.82
C ALA A 237 23.90 -10.31 21.46
N SER A 238 24.32 -9.47 22.42
CA SER A 238 25.44 -8.54 22.20
C SER A 238 26.70 -9.31 21.82
N ASP A 239 27.36 -8.88 20.76
CA ASP A 239 28.62 -9.44 20.25
C ASP A 239 28.58 -10.96 20.01
N SER A 240 27.39 -11.48 19.67
CA SER A 240 27.14 -12.91 19.44
C SER A 240 26.36 -13.10 18.12
N ALA A 241 26.39 -14.34 17.65
CA ALA A 241 25.51 -14.86 16.60
C ALA A 241 24.34 -15.68 17.18
N ASP A 242 24.23 -15.77 18.49
CA ASP A 242 23.11 -16.44 19.14
C ASP A 242 21.84 -15.61 19.01
N LEU A 243 20.76 -16.25 18.55
CA LEU A 243 19.48 -15.57 18.40
C LEU A 243 18.92 -15.21 19.77
N ALA A 244 18.55 -13.95 19.94
CA ALA A 244 17.85 -13.48 21.11
C ALA A 244 16.40 -14.01 21.14
N ALA A 245 15.80 -14.07 22.32
CA ALA A 245 14.42 -14.53 22.45
C ALA A 245 13.42 -13.69 21.59
N ALA A 246 13.70 -12.40 21.45
CA ALA A 246 12.88 -11.52 20.62
C ALA A 246 12.99 -11.77 19.11
N ALA A 247 14.04 -12.47 18.65
CA ALA A 247 14.22 -12.81 17.25
C ALA A 247 13.12 -13.75 16.72
N GLU A 248 12.52 -14.55 17.59
CA GLU A 248 11.45 -15.48 17.18
C GLU A 248 10.27 -14.76 16.54
N ALA A 249 9.79 -13.67 17.13
CA ALA A 249 8.68 -12.89 16.58
C ALA A 249 9.02 -12.23 15.22
N GLN A 250 10.27 -11.78 15.06
CA GLN A 250 10.75 -11.24 13.79
C GLN A 250 10.80 -12.35 12.72
N LEU A 251 11.35 -13.50 13.05
CA LEU A 251 11.47 -14.64 12.13
C LEU A 251 10.09 -15.21 11.74
N GLN A 252 9.12 -15.24 12.65
CA GLN A 252 7.74 -15.60 12.32
C GLN A 252 7.12 -14.63 11.29
N THR A 253 7.43 -13.34 11.37
CA THR A 253 7.01 -12.38 10.36
C THR A 253 7.66 -12.67 9.01
N VAL A 254 8.96 -13.02 9.00
CA VAL A 254 9.66 -13.45 7.76
C VAL A 254 9.02 -14.71 7.18
N VAL A 255 8.70 -15.70 8.01
CA VAL A 255 7.99 -16.93 7.62
C VAL A 255 6.63 -16.61 6.99
N GLY A 256 5.89 -15.66 7.60
CA GLY A 256 4.63 -15.17 7.04
C GLY A 256 4.78 -14.56 5.66
N GLN A 257 5.88 -13.84 5.40
CA GLN A 257 6.19 -13.33 4.05
C GLN A 257 6.58 -14.45 3.08
N ILE A 258 7.43 -15.37 3.49
CA ILE A 258 7.85 -16.52 2.67
C ILE A 258 6.63 -17.37 2.24
N SER A 259 5.67 -17.58 3.13
CA SER A 259 4.47 -18.39 2.87
C SER A 259 3.53 -17.79 1.83
N GLN A 260 3.64 -16.49 1.53
CA GLN A 260 2.87 -15.84 0.47
C GLN A 260 3.36 -16.23 -0.94
N TYR A 261 4.51 -16.90 -1.04
CA TYR A 261 5.13 -17.33 -2.30
C TYR A 261 5.27 -18.85 -2.36
N PRO A 262 4.16 -19.59 -2.54
CA PRO A 262 4.14 -21.04 -2.47
C PRO A 262 5.00 -21.75 -3.54
N ASP A 263 5.30 -21.03 -4.64
CA ASP A 263 6.15 -21.53 -5.72
C ASP A 263 7.64 -21.36 -5.43
N GLY A 264 7.99 -20.66 -4.34
CA GLY A 264 9.36 -20.37 -3.96
C GLY A 264 10.00 -19.23 -4.76
N GLY A 265 11.32 -19.23 -4.83
CA GLY A 265 12.10 -18.20 -5.51
C GLY A 265 13.56 -18.17 -5.06
N THR A 266 14.20 -17.01 -5.10
CA THR A 266 15.54 -16.80 -4.53
C THR A 266 15.42 -16.13 -3.16
N LEU A 267 16.07 -16.72 -2.16
CA LEU A 267 16.17 -16.18 -0.80
C LEU A 267 17.63 -15.82 -0.51
N THR A 268 17.92 -14.54 -0.38
CA THR A 268 19.26 -14.05 -0.03
C THR A 268 19.24 -13.55 1.42
N ILE A 269 20.14 -14.06 2.25
CA ILE A 269 20.29 -13.67 3.65
C ILE A 269 21.67 -13.03 3.80
N VAL A 270 21.68 -11.74 4.18
CA VAL A 270 22.89 -10.95 4.30
C VAL A 270 23.02 -10.43 5.72
N GLY A 271 24.15 -10.69 6.36
CA GLY A 271 24.51 -10.14 7.66
C GLY A 271 25.40 -8.90 7.50
N HIS A 272 25.22 -7.93 8.39
CA HIS A 272 26.06 -6.73 8.49
C HIS A 272 26.49 -6.50 9.94
N THR A 273 27.55 -5.72 10.13
CA THR A 273 28.02 -5.21 11.43
C THR A 273 28.22 -3.70 11.35
N ASP A 274 28.53 -3.09 12.49
CA ASP A 274 29.15 -1.76 12.52
C ASP A 274 30.66 -1.85 12.33
N ASP A 275 31.34 -0.72 12.44
CA ASP A 275 32.78 -0.50 12.28
C ASP A 275 33.57 -0.52 13.61
N VAL A 276 33.03 -1.17 14.65
CA VAL A 276 33.66 -1.11 15.99
C VAL A 276 34.82 -2.10 16.16
N GLN A 277 34.73 -3.28 15.53
CA GLN A 277 35.77 -4.31 15.55
C GLN A 277 36.56 -4.29 14.24
N ASP A 278 37.60 -5.13 14.13
CA ASP A 278 38.33 -5.24 12.87
C ASP A 278 37.52 -5.92 11.76
N ASP A 279 37.89 -5.65 10.52
CA ASP A 279 37.21 -6.11 9.31
C ASP A 279 37.03 -7.64 9.28
N ALA A 280 38.09 -8.40 9.68
CA ALA A 280 38.06 -9.86 9.65
C ALA A 280 37.06 -10.41 10.69
N TYR A 281 37.03 -9.84 11.87
CA TYR A 281 36.09 -10.19 12.92
C TYR A 281 34.67 -9.85 12.48
N ASN A 282 34.46 -8.64 11.97
CA ASN A 282 33.14 -8.18 11.49
C ASN A 282 32.61 -9.04 10.33
N GLN A 283 33.48 -9.41 9.40
CA GLN A 283 33.15 -10.32 8.32
C GLN A 283 32.69 -11.69 8.86
N ALA A 284 33.47 -12.30 9.75
CA ALA A 284 33.16 -13.59 10.33
C ALA A 284 31.88 -13.58 11.19
N LEU A 285 31.66 -12.50 11.97
CA LEU A 285 30.47 -12.36 12.80
C LEU A 285 29.22 -12.19 11.94
N SER A 286 29.27 -11.37 10.88
CA SER A 286 28.16 -11.16 9.97
C SER A 286 27.74 -12.46 9.24
N GLU A 287 28.71 -13.26 8.81
CA GLU A 287 28.45 -14.59 8.21
C GLU A 287 27.79 -15.58 9.21
N LYS A 288 28.31 -15.65 10.44
CA LYS A 288 27.72 -16.49 11.49
C LYS A 288 26.27 -16.09 11.78
N ARG A 289 25.97 -14.80 11.87
CA ARG A 289 24.62 -14.26 12.08
C ARG A 289 23.67 -14.62 10.95
N ALA A 290 24.10 -14.42 9.72
CA ALA A 290 23.31 -14.80 8.54
C ALA A 290 23.00 -16.31 8.50
N ASN A 291 23.98 -17.14 8.85
CA ASN A 291 23.79 -18.60 8.95
C ASN A 291 22.84 -19.01 10.10
N ALA A 292 22.91 -18.34 11.25
CA ALA A 292 22.00 -18.59 12.36
C ALA A 292 20.54 -18.32 11.97
N VAL A 293 20.29 -17.22 11.26
CA VAL A 293 18.96 -16.87 10.71
C VAL A 293 18.52 -17.92 9.69
N LYS A 294 19.36 -18.30 8.72
CA LYS A 294 19.03 -19.37 7.75
C LYS A 294 18.61 -20.65 8.46
N THR A 295 19.42 -21.08 9.43
CA THR A 295 19.18 -22.31 10.19
C THR A 295 17.83 -22.25 10.90
N ARG A 296 17.54 -21.14 11.57
CA ARG A 296 16.28 -20.98 12.28
C ARG A 296 15.08 -20.88 11.35
N LEU A 297 15.17 -20.17 10.23
CA LEU A 297 14.11 -20.13 9.21
C LEU A 297 13.81 -21.53 8.66
N GLY A 298 14.84 -22.35 8.39
CA GLY A 298 14.66 -23.73 7.93
C GLY A 298 14.01 -24.67 8.96
N GLN A 299 14.08 -24.31 10.27
CA GLN A 299 13.34 -25.02 11.34
C GLN A 299 11.88 -24.57 11.42
N LEU A 300 11.58 -23.31 11.04
CA LEU A 300 10.25 -22.71 11.14
C LEU A 300 9.38 -22.95 9.89
N THR A 301 10.01 -23.12 8.72
CA THR A 301 9.31 -23.34 7.45
C THR A 301 10.20 -24.13 6.49
N SER A 302 9.59 -24.87 5.54
CA SER A 302 10.36 -25.50 4.46
C SER A 302 10.89 -24.41 3.50
N LEU A 303 12.19 -24.51 3.21
CA LEU A 303 12.88 -23.70 2.22
C LEU A 303 13.20 -24.48 0.93
N ASP A 304 12.63 -25.67 0.73
CA ASP A 304 12.98 -26.59 -0.37
C ASP A 304 12.74 -25.98 -1.76
N LYS A 305 11.77 -25.10 -1.87
CA LYS A 305 11.46 -24.39 -3.11
C LYS A 305 12.25 -23.09 -3.28
N TRP A 306 13.14 -22.76 -2.32
CA TRP A 306 13.90 -21.52 -2.32
C TRP A 306 15.36 -21.77 -2.65
N GLN A 307 15.85 -21.09 -3.69
CA GLN A 307 17.30 -21.02 -3.92
C GLN A 307 17.90 -20.07 -2.88
N THR A 308 18.44 -20.67 -1.80
CA THR A 308 18.91 -19.91 -0.65
C THR A 308 20.40 -19.63 -0.74
N SER A 309 20.79 -18.36 -0.63
CA SER A 309 22.17 -17.89 -0.49
C SER A 309 22.37 -17.16 0.83
N VAL A 310 23.58 -17.28 1.41
CA VAL A 310 23.94 -16.63 2.67
C VAL A 310 25.29 -15.95 2.49
N SER A 311 25.39 -14.73 2.98
CA SER A 311 26.67 -13.98 2.99
C SER A 311 26.76 -13.04 4.19
N GLY A 312 27.98 -12.80 4.65
CA GLY A 312 28.30 -11.68 5.52
C GLY A 312 28.92 -10.57 4.69
N LYS A 313 28.73 -9.35 5.11
CA LYS A 313 29.34 -8.14 4.51
C LYS A 313 30.16 -7.36 5.54
N GLY A 314 30.16 -7.81 6.78
CA GLY A 314 30.82 -7.06 7.85
C GLY A 314 30.35 -5.60 7.81
N GLU A 315 31.29 -4.69 7.82
CA GLU A 315 31.07 -3.24 7.72
C GLU A 315 31.25 -2.67 6.29
N SER A 316 31.58 -3.52 5.29
CA SER A 316 31.98 -3.08 3.95
C SER A 316 30.89 -2.36 3.16
N GLU A 317 29.62 -2.58 3.51
CA GLU A 317 28.46 -1.96 2.86
C GLU A 317 27.63 -1.16 3.88
N PRO A 318 28.16 -0.03 4.40
CA PRO A 318 27.46 0.78 5.39
C PRO A 318 26.28 1.51 4.74
N LYS A 319 25.13 1.52 5.41
CA LYS A 319 23.95 2.27 4.98
C LYS A 319 24.15 3.78 5.11
N ILE A 320 24.86 4.18 6.14
CA ILE A 320 25.27 5.57 6.40
C ILE A 320 26.79 5.61 6.51
N LYS A 321 27.42 6.36 5.62
CA LYS A 321 28.89 6.55 5.59
C LYS A 321 29.31 7.62 6.59
N ASP A 322 29.16 7.34 7.87
CA ASP A 322 29.55 8.19 8.99
C ASP A 322 29.90 7.28 10.17
N THR A 323 30.76 7.78 11.07
CA THR A 323 31.22 7.07 12.26
C THR A 323 30.54 7.52 13.55
N SER A 324 29.49 8.31 13.45
CA SER A 324 28.64 8.69 14.60
C SER A 324 27.93 7.49 15.20
N ASP A 325 27.54 7.57 16.46
CA ASP A 325 26.80 6.50 17.15
C ASP A 325 25.46 6.24 16.46
N GLU A 326 24.82 7.26 15.90
CA GLU A 326 23.60 7.15 15.11
C GLU A 326 23.82 6.40 13.80
N ALA A 327 24.93 6.69 13.10
CA ALA A 327 25.30 5.98 11.87
C ALA A 327 25.64 4.52 12.16
N ARG A 328 26.43 4.24 13.21
CA ARG A 328 26.72 2.89 13.67
C ARG A 328 25.45 2.13 14.04
N ALA A 329 24.52 2.77 14.76
CA ALA A 329 23.23 2.18 15.07
C ALA A 329 22.39 1.88 13.81
N ALA A 330 22.50 2.69 12.77
CA ALA A 330 21.83 2.48 11.50
C ALA A 330 22.50 1.40 10.63
N ASN A 331 23.82 1.22 10.74
CA ASN A 331 24.62 0.25 9.98
C ASN A 331 24.60 -1.15 10.59
N ARG A 332 24.27 -1.23 11.85
CA ARG A 332 24.09 -2.51 12.58
C ARG A 332 22.76 -3.20 12.21
#